data_480254a0addc0655accf22afa7861611
#
_entry.id   480254a0addc0655accf22afa7861611
#
_cell.length_a   1.000
_cell.length_b   1.000
_cell.length_c   1.000
_cell.angle_alpha   90.00
_cell.angle_beta   90.00
_cell.angle_gamma   90.00
#
_symmetry.space_group_name_H-M   'P 1'
#
loop_
_entity.id
_entity.type
_entity.pdbx_description
1 polymer ?
#
loop_
_entity_poly.entity_id
_entity_poly.type
_entity_poly.pdbx_seq_one_letter_code
_entity_poly.pdbx_strand_id
1 'polypeptide(L)'
;MFGHKRIPSREGGVEIVVEELCTRLVRDGHTVVCYNRAGHHVSGAEYDAKIKNQYKGIKLKTVPTIEKKGLAAVSSSFFAALCCAFGRYDVVHIHAEGPAFFAWLPKLFGKKVVVTIHGIDWQREKWKNGFGSKFIRQGERNAVKY
;
A
#
# COMPACT_ATOMS: atom_id res chain seq x y z
N MET A 1 3.19 6.56 -0.82
CA MET A 1 1.99 5.72 -0.96
C MET A 1 2.30 4.28 -0.58
N PHE A 2 1.33 3.55 -0.02
CA PHE A 2 1.45 2.12 0.27
C PHE A 2 0.08 1.44 0.31
N GLY A 3 0.06 0.09 0.41
CA GLY A 3 -1.16 -0.71 0.46
C GLY A 3 -1.40 -1.55 -0.80
N HIS A 4 -0.83 -1.15 -1.93
CA HIS A 4 -0.73 -1.98 -3.14
C HIS A 4 0.34 -3.08 -2.97
N LYS A 5 0.37 -4.05 -3.88
CA LYS A 5 1.41 -5.07 -3.86
C LYS A 5 2.74 -4.46 -4.35
N ARG A 6 2.81 -4.12 -5.62
CA ARG A 6 4.00 -3.57 -6.26
C ARG A 6 3.64 -2.81 -7.54
N ILE A 7 4.35 -1.73 -7.82
CA ILE A 7 4.31 -1.06 -9.12
C ILE A 7 5.75 -1.03 -9.70
N PRO A 8 5.91 -1.16 -11.03
CA PRO A 8 4.86 -1.44 -12.01
C PRO A 8 4.32 -2.88 -11.89
N SER A 9 3.06 -3.06 -12.23
CA SER A 9 2.41 -4.38 -12.28
C SER A 9 1.12 -4.31 -13.11
N ARG A 10 0.72 -5.46 -13.67
CA ARG A 10 -0.58 -5.63 -14.33
C ARG A 10 -1.42 -6.73 -13.67
N GLU A 11 -0.97 -7.22 -12.50
CA GLU A 11 -1.61 -8.33 -11.77
C GLU A 11 -2.85 -7.90 -10.95
N GLY A 12 -3.16 -6.62 -10.89
CA GLY A 12 -4.34 -6.17 -10.16
C GLY A 12 -4.77 -4.74 -10.47
N GLY A 13 -6.07 -4.47 -10.30
CA GLY A 13 -6.64 -3.15 -10.55
C GLY A 13 -6.09 -2.06 -9.62
N VAL A 14 -5.79 -2.41 -8.37
CA VAL A 14 -5.24 -1.46 -7.39
C VAL A 14 -3.87 -0.95 -7.84
N GLU A 15 -3.02 -1.84 -8.35
CA GLU A 15 -1.68 -1.52 -8.86
C GLU A 15 -1.74 -0.54 -10.03
N ILE A 16 -2.69 -0.75 -10.94
CA ILE A 16 -2.93 0.14 -12.09
C ILE A 16 -3.37 1.53 -11.62
N VAL A 17 -4.33 1.59 -10.70
CA VAL A 17 -4.82 2.86 -10.14
C VAL A 17 -3.69 3.62 -9.43
N VAL A 18 -2.89 2.93 -8.63
CA VAL A 18 -1.75 3.53 -7.92
C VAL A 18 -0.71 4.05 -8.90
N GLU A 19 -0.35 3.28 -9.94
CA GLU A 19 0.60 3.70 -10.97
C GLU A 19 0.11 4.96 -11.69
N GLU A 20 -1.14 4.99 -12.15
CA GLU A 20 -1.73 6.12 -12.84
C GLU A 20 -1.79 7.37 -11.98
N LEU A 21 -2.24 7.24 -10.74
CA LEU A 21 -2.30 8.35 -9.80
C LEU A 21 -0.91 8.91 -9.51
N CYS A 22 0.07 8.04 -9.22
CA CYS A 22 1.43 8.46 -8.94
C CYS A 22 2.08 9.15 -10.14
N THR A 23 1.87 8.63 -11.35
CA THR A 23 2.41 9.22 -12.58
C THR A 23 1.86 10.63 -12.81
N ARG A 24 0.57 10.85 -12.55
CA ARG A 24 -0.06 12.17 -12.66
C ARG A 24 0.49 13.13 -11.61
N LEU A 25 0.60 12.70 -10.35
CA LEU A 25 1.18 13.53 -9.29
C LEU A 25 2.64 13.92 -9.59
N VAL A 26 3.44 13.01 -10.15
CA VAL A 26 4.81 13.34 -10.58
C VAL A 26 4.80 14.39 -11.70
N ARG A 27 3.91 14.24 -12.69
CA ARG A 27 3.74 15.23 -13.76
C ARG A 27 3.32 16.60 -13.24
N ASP A 28 2.51 16.62 -12.18
CA ASP A 28 2.05 17.85 -11.53
C ASP A 28 3.10 18.45 -10.55
N GLY A 29 4.34 17.91 -10.56
CA GLY A 29 5.49 18.46 -9.82
C GLY A 29 5.68 17.90 -8.40
N HIS A 30 4.88 16.90 -7.99
CA HIS A 30 5.02 16.29 -6.69
C HIS A 30 6.13 15.22 -6.65
N THR A 31 6.83 15.13 -5.53
CA THR A 31 7.73 14.00 -5.26
C THR A 31 6.92 12.83 -4.69
N VAL A 32 6.86 11.73 -5.42
CA VAL A 32 6.09 10.54 -5.03
C VAL A 32 7.02 9.39 -4.67
N VAL A 33 6.76 8.77 -3.53
CA VAL A 33 7.43 7.55 -3.06
C VAL A 33 6.38 6.45 -2.90
N CYS A 34 6.60 5.30 -3.51
CA CYS A 34 5.77 4.11 -3.36
C CYS A 34 6.53 3.02 -2.61
N TYR A 35 5.87 2.41 -1.64
CA TYR A 35 6.39 1.29 -0.86
C TYR A 35 5.84 -0.02 -1.42
N ASN A 36 6.68 -0.76 -2.11
CA ASN A 36 6.39 -2.04 -2.74
C ASN A 36 6.63 -3.20 -1.75
N ARG A 37 5.87 -4.27 -1.90
CA ARG A 37 6.14 -5.53 -1.19
C ARG A 37 7.41 -6.18 -1.73
N ALA A 38 8.23 -6.74 -0.84
CA ALA A 38 9.24 -7.71 -1.21
C ALA A 38 8.58 -9.03 -1.66
N GLY A 39 9.36 -9.91 -2.27
CA GLY A 39 8.94 -11.25 -2.70
C GLY A 39 9.07 -11.48 -4.19
N HIS A 40 8.99 -12.76 -4.57
CA HIS A 40 9.03 -13.21 -5.95
C HIS A 40 7.61 -13.23 -6.55
N HIS A 41 7.52 -13.07 -7.86
CA HIS A 41 6.25 -13.13 -8.62
C HIS A 41 5.14 -12.17 -8.15
N VAL A 42 5.53 -11.04 -7.52
CA VAL A 42 4.55 -10.07 -6.98
C VAL A 42 4.00 -9.16 -8.08
N SER A 43 4.79 -8.89 -9.11
CA SER A 43 4.43 -7.96 -10.20
C SER A 43 4.08 -8.65 -11.52
N GLY A 44 4.22 -9.99 -11.59
CA GLY A 44 4.26 -10.74 -12.84
C GLY A 44 5.67 -10.85 -13.40
N ALA A 45 5.95 -11.92 -14.15
CA ALA A 45 7.31 -12.27 -14.63
C ALA A 45 8.00 -11.15 -15.42
N GLU A 46 7.23 -10.36 -16.17
CA GLU A 46 7.75 -9.25 -16.98
C GLU A 46 8.36 -8.12 -16.14
N TYR A 47 7.77 -7.84 -14.99
CA TYR A 47 8.14 -6.70 -14.14
C TYR A 47 9.06 -7.07 -12.99
N ASP A 48 9.03 -8.32 -12.52
CA ASP A 48 9.87 -8.80 -11.42
C ASP A 48 11.36 -8.74 -11.75
N ALA A 49 11.73 -8.97 -13.01
CA ALA A 49 13.12 -8.90 -13.49
C ALA A 49 13.66 -7.46 -13.62
N LYS A 50 12.81 -6.44 -13.57
CA LYS A 50 13.14 -5.03 -13.84
C LYS A 50 12.96 -4.13 -12.62
N ILE A 51 13.13 -4.65 -11.41
CA ILE A 51 12.97 -3.84 -10.18
C ILE A 51 14.03 -2.74 -10.17
N LYS A 52 13.59 -1.54 -10.49
CA LYS A 52 14.41 -0.31 -10.40
C LYS A 52 13.94 0.46 -9.15
N ASN A 53 14.84 1.27 -8.60
CA ASN A 53 14.50 2.20 -7.51
C ASN A 53 13.61 3.37 -7.98
N GLN A 54 13.33 3.45 -9.28
CA GLN A 54 12.50 4.50 -9.88
C GLN A 54 11.76 3.97 -11.12
N TYR A 55 10.51 4.42 -11.27
CA TYR A 55 9.67 4.12 -12.42
C TYR A 55 8.79 5.34 -12.74
N LYS A 56 8.83 5.85 -13.98
CA LYS A 56 8.08 7.04 -14.44
C LYS A 56 8.19 8.24 -13.47
N GLY A 57 9.39 8.49 -12.92
CA GLY A 57 9.60 9.56 -11.92
C GLY A 57 9.19 9.22 -10.49
N ILE A 58 8.50 8.11 -10.28
CA ILE A 58 8.08 7.61 -8.97
C ILE A 58 9.27 6.93 -8.29
N LYS A 59 9.62 7.34 -7.08
CA LYS A 59 10.63 6.65 -6.27
C LYS A 59 10.04 5.38 -5.68
N LEU A 60 10.68 4.24 -5.93
CA LEU A 60 10.23 2.93 -5.45
C LEU A 60 11.11 2.47 -4.29
N LYS A 61 10.48 2.09 -3.19
CA LYS A 61 11.14 1.48 -2.03
C LYS A 61 10.48 0.13 -1.75
N THR A 62 11.29 -0.88 -1.49
CA THR A 62 10.78 -2.20 -1.11
C THR A 62 10.82 -2.33 0.40
N VAL A 63 9.73 -2.80 1.00
CA VAL A 63 9.64 -3.06 2.44
C VAL A 63 9.68 -4.56 2.74
N PRO A 64 10.20 -4.95 3.91
CA PRO A 64 10.18 -6.34 4.35
C PRO A 64 8.78 -6.92 4.30
N THR A 65 8.66 -8.15 3.84
CA THR A 65 7.38 -8.83 3.65
C THR A 65 7.52 -10.29 4.06
N ILE A 66 6.62 -10.77 4.91
CA ILE A 66 6.55 -12.18 5.29
C ILE A 66 5.72 -12.90 4.23
N GLU A 67 6.35 -13.70 3.38
CA GLU A 67 5.72 -14.38 2.24
C GLU A 67 4.82 -15.57 2.68
N LYS A 68 3.89 -15.32 3.59
CA LYS A 68 2.86 -16.28 4.01
C LYS A 68 1.48 -15.74 3.71
N LYS A 69 0.54 -16.64 3.36
CA LYS A 69 -0.86 -16.28 3.08
C LYS A 69 -1.46 -15.46 4.24
N GLY A 70 -1.97 -14.28 3.92
CA GLY A 70 -2.54 -13.33 4.89
C GLY A 70 -1.51 -12.43 5.57
N LEU A 71 -0.28 -12.86 5.81
CA LEU A 71 0.75 -12.07 6.50
C LEU A 71 1.49 -11.11 5.58
N ALA A 72 1.58 -11.40 4.28
CA ALA A 72 2.31 -10.56 3.34
C ALA A 72 1.73 -9.13 3.26
N ALA A 73 0.40 -9.00 3.26
CA ALA A 73 -0.26 -7.70 3.26
C ALA A 73 -0.07 -6.97 4.59
N VAL A 74 -0.17 -7.68 5.71
CA VAL A 74 -0.06 -7.11 7.06
C VAL A 74 1.35 -6.62 7.31
N SER A 75 2.37 -7.48 7.11
CA SER A 75 3.77 -7.15 7.38
C SER A 75 4.27 -6.01 6.49
N SER A 76 4.01 -6.07 5.17
CA SER A 76 4.41 -4.99 4.27
C SER A 76 3.76 -3.65 4.60
N SER A 77 2.47 -3.66 4.98
CA SER A 77 1.75 -2.44 5.36
C SER A 77 2.27 -1.86 6.68
N PHE A 78 2.61 -2.71 7.65
CA PHE A 78 3.21 -2.28 8.91
C PHE A 78 4.55 -1.59 8.68
N PHE A 79 5.48 -2.22 7.95
CA PHE A 79 6.79 -1.62 7.67
C PHE A 79 6.69 -0.36 6.82
N ALA A 80 5.77 -0.33 5.85
CA ALA A 80 5.52 0.87 5.06
C ALA A 80 4.96 2.02 5.92
N ALA A 81 4.02 1.74 6.82
CA ALA A 81 3.48 2.73 7.74
C ALA A 81 4.56 3.29 8.69
N LEU A 82 5.45 2.44 9.20
CA LEU A 82 6.63 2.83 9.98
C LEU A 82 7.54 3.77 9.18
N CYS A 83 7.90 3.38 7.95
CA CYS A 83 8.71 4.22 7.08
C CYS A 83 8.03 5.57 6.77
N CYS A 84 6.70 5.57 6.63
CA CYS A 84 5.94 6.79 6.43
C CYS A 84 5.89 7.67 7.67
N ALA A 85 5.77 7.08 8.86
CA ALA A 85 5.72 7.81 10.13
C ALA A 85 7.01 8.59 10.38
N PHE A 86 8.16 7.95 10.19
CA PHE A 86 9.49 8.56 10.41
C PHE A 86 10.05 9.29 9.18
N GLY A 87 9.46 9.09 8.01
CA GLY A 87 9.91 9.74 6.78
C GLY A 87 9.48 11.21 6.70
N ARG A 88 10.17 11.99 5.86
CA ARG A 88 9.82 13.38 5.57
C ARG A 88 8.78 13.43 4.45
N TYR A 89 7.50 13.22 4.81
CA TYR A 89 6.37 13.23 3.90
C TYR A 89 5.30 14.19 4.42
N ASP A 90 4.69 14.94 3.51
CA ASP A 90 3.57 15.84 3.83
C ASP A 90 2.26 15.07 3.90
N VAL A 91 2.08 14.13 2.97
CA VAL A 91 0.88 13.31 2.84
C VAL A 91 1.26 11.83 2.74
N VAL A 92 0.54 10.99 3.46
CA VAL A 92 0.60 9.53 3.37
C VAL A 92 -0.70 9.02 2.79
N HIS A 93 -0.63 8.45 1.59
CA HIS A 93 -1.79 7.87 0.92
C HIS A 93 -1.75 6.36 1.03
N ILE A 94 -2.80 5.79 1.62
CA ILE A 94 -2.97 4.37 1.92
C ILE A 94 -4.04 3.80 1.00
N HIS A 95 -3.78 2.66 0.36
CA HIS A 95 -4.73 2.00 -0.51
C HIS A 95 -5.22 0.69 0.12
N ALA A 96 -6.54 0.50 0.09
CA ALA A 96 -7.31 -0.62 0.64
C ALA A 96 -7.50 -0.62 2.17
N GLU A 97 -8.55 -1.31 2.60
CA GLU A 97 -8.99 -1.39 4.00
C GLU A 97 -7.96 -2.06 4.92
N GLY A 98 -7.38 -3.19 4.48
CA GLY A 98 -6.39 -3.91 5.29
C GLY A 98 -5.19 -3.05 5.69
N PRO A 99 -4.47 -2.44 4.75
CA PRO A 99 -3.40 -1.47 5.03
C PRO A 99 -3.82 -0.28 5.88
N ALA A 100 -5.07 0.18 5.75
CA ALA A 100 -5.62 1.28 6.55
C ALA A 100 -5.71 0.96 8.06
N PHE A 101 -5.58 -0.32 8.45
CA PHE A 101 -5.42 -0.69 9.86
C PHE A 101 -4.27 0.09 10.51
N PHE A 102 -3.22 0.41 9.78
CA PHE A 102 -2.05 1.13 10.28
C PHE A 102 -2.11 2.65 10.05
N ALA A 103 -3.25 3.22 9.64
CA ALA A 103 -3.41 4.65 9.38
C ALA A 103 -3.07 5.54 10.59
N TRP A 104 -3.34 5.04 11.80
CA TRP A 104 -3.03 5.71 13.05
C TRP A 104 -1.54 6.02 13.23
N LEU A 105 -0.66 5.18 12.68
CA LEU A 105 0.78 5.31 12.91
C LEU A 105 1.36 6.57 12.24
N PRO A 106 1.24 6.81 10.93
CA PRO A 106 1.69 8.07 10.35
C PRO A 106 0.91 9.27 10.90
N LYS A 107 -0.37 9.10 11.27
CA LYS A 107 -1.17 10.16 11.87
C LYS A 107 -0.61 10.61 13.22
N LEU A 108 -0.17 9.67 14.06
CA LEU A 108 0.46 9.94 15.37
C LEU A 108 1.72 10.82 15.22
N PHE A 109 2.44 10.66 14.10
CA PHE A 109 3.63 11.47 13.77
C PHE A 109 3.31 12.72 12.94
N GLY A 110 2.07 13.21 13.02
CA GLY A 110 1.64 14.48 12.42
C GLY A 110 1.47 14.47 10.90
N LYS A 111 1.45 13.29 10.26
CA LYS A 111 1.26 13.22 8.79
C LYS A 111 -0.21 13.43 8.43
N LYS A 112 -0.46 14.07 7.29
CA LYS A 112 -1.78 14.06 6.66
C LYS A 112 -1.99 12.68 6.05
N VAL A 113 -3.08 12.01 6.41
CA VAL A 113 -3.39 10.67 5.93
C VAL A 113 -4.60 10.72 5.01
N VAL A 114 -4.49 10.06 3.87
CA VAL A 114 -5.57 9.84 2.90
C VAL A 114 -5.71 8.34 2.70
N VAL A 115 -6.93 7.83 2.67
CA VAL A 115 -7.21 6.42 2.41
C VAL A 115 -8.14 6.29 1.20
N THR A 116 -7.76 5.43 0.25
CA THR A 116 -8.63 5.04 -0.86
C THR A 116 -9.07 3.59 -0.69
N ILE A 117 -10.37 3.38 -0.58
CA ILE A 117 -11.01 2.07 -0.55
C ILE A 117 -11.33 1.65 -1.99
N HIS A 118 -10.80 0.51 -2.44
CA HIS A 118 -11.01 -0.02 -3.79
C HIS A 118 -12.15 -1.03 -3.89
N GLY A 119 -12.74 -1.39 -2.79
CA GLY A 119 -13.83 -2.34 -2.68
C GLY A 119 -13.93 -2.86 -1.24
N ILE A 120 -15.05 -3.47 -0.90
CA ILE A 120 -15.31 -3.99 0.45
C ILE A 120 -14.69 -5.37 0.58
N ASP A 121 -13.42 -5.42 0.95
CA ASP A 121 -12.64 -6.66 0.96
C ASP A 121 -13.13 -7.70 1.97
N TRP A 122 -13.69 -7.28 3.12
CA TRP A 122 -14.20 -8.22 4.12
C TRP A 122 -15.46 -8.98 3.67
N GLN A 123 -16.16 -8.51 2.63
CA GLN A 123 -17.29 -9.22 2.02
C GLN A 123 -16.87 -10.32 1.06
N ARG A 124 -15.62 -10.34 0.63
CA ARG A 124 -15.11 -11.38 -0.26
C ARG A 124 -15.05 -12.72 0.47
N GLU A 125 -15.45 -13.81 -0.20
CA GLU A 125 -15.52 -15.16 0.42
C GLU A 125 -14.24 -15.58 1.14
N LYS A 126 -13.08 -15.25 0.58
CA LYS A 126 -11.77 -15.57 1.19
C LYS A 126 -11.55 -14.93 2.57
N TRP A 127 -12.33 -13.89 2.94
CA TRP A 127 -12.21 -13.15 4.17
C TRP A 127 -13.46 -13.17 5.05
N LYS A 128 -14.54 -13.87 4.63
CA LYS A 128 -15.84 -13.87 5.34
C LYS A 128 -15.73 -14.31 6.80
N ASN A 129 -14.81 -15.21 7.12
CA ASN A 129 -14.68 -15.76 8.46
C ASN A 129 -13.24 -15.69 8.98
N GLY A 130 -13.07 -15.31 10.26
CA GLY A 130 -11.81 -15.40 10.97
C GLY A 130 -11.13 -14.06 11.26
N PHE A 131 -9.86 -14.13 11.65
CA PHE A 131 -9.05 -13.01 12.08
C PHE A 131 -8.88 -11.95 10.96
N GLY A 132 -8.77 -12.38 9.70
CA GLY A 132 -8.63 -11.49 8.55
C GLY A 132 -9.80 -10.53 8.38
N SER A 133 -11.04 -11.00 8.58
CA SER A 133 -12.25 -10.16 8.51
C SER A 133 -12.24 -9.07 9.58
N LYS A 134 -11.90 -9.43 10.83
CA LYS A 134 -11.82 -8.47 11.94
C LYS A 134 -10.74 -7.40 11.68
N PHE A 135 -9.60 -7.82 11.16
CA PHE A 135 -8.49 -6.93 10.80
C PHE A 135 -8.90 -5.92 9.72
N ILE A 136 -9.54 -6.39 8.63
CA ILE A 136 -9.99 -5.54 7.53
C ILE A 136 -11.07 -4.55 7.99
N ARG A 137 -12.07 -5.02 8.77
CA ARG A 137 -13.11 -4.14 9.34
C ARG A 137 -12.54 -3.08 10.29
N GLN A 138 -11.50 -3.43 11.05
CA GLN A 138 -10.83 -2.44 11.88
C GLN A 138 -10.05 -1.42 11.01
N GLY A 139 -9.47 -1.86 9.89
CA GLY A 139 -8.85 -0.97 8.92
C GLY A 139 -9.85 0.01 8.31
N GLU A 140 -11.04 -0.44 7.94
CA GLU A 140 -12.13 0.43 7.47
C GLU A 140 -12.51 1.50 8.51
N ARG A 141 -12.67 1.10 9.78
CA ARG A 141 -12.92 2.05 10.87
C ARG A 141 -11.79 3.06 11.04
N ASN A 142 -10.55 2.61 10.93
CA ASN A 142 -9.38 3.48 11.02
C ASN A 142 -9.29 4.45 9.84
N ALA A 143 -9.71 4.04 8.64
CA ALA A 143 -9.78 4.89 7.46
C ALA A 143 -10.73 6.09 7.65
N VAL A 144 -11.82 5.90 8.40
CA VAL A 144 -12.77 6.97 8.71
C VAL A 144 -12.28 7.84 9.87
N LYS A 145 -11.57 7.24 10.81
CA LYS A 145 -11.14 7.92 12.05
C LYS A 145 -9.91 8.81 11.86
N TYR A 146 -8.97 8.41 11.05
CA TYR A 146 -7.65 9.02 10.91
C TYR A 146 -7.42 9.67 9.55
#